data_a1acbf09952751096540a5b5987c8d4d
#
_entry.id   a1acbf09952751096540a5b5987c8d4d
#
_cell.length_a   1.000
_cell.length_b   1.000
_cell.length_c   1.000
_cell.angle_alpha   90.00
_cell.angle_beta   90.00
_cell.angle_gamma   90.00
#
_symmetry.space_group_name_H-M   'P 1'
#
loop_
_entity.id
_entity.type
_entity.pdbx_description
1 polymer ?
#
loop_
_entity_poly.entity_id
_entity_poly.type
_entity_poly.pdbx_seq_one_letter_code
_entity_poly.pdbx_strand_id
1 'polypeptide(L)'
;DRSRGLGDVYKRQPKLKFQLTGGEGALTKLGQTWSKPTITKVNMGGVVRNVMIVGGGYDDAQDDRSLRANDVVGNAVYMFDADTGSLLWHASNENSDLDLSHMTYSIPGRISVIDRDNDGEADHMYVSDTGGQLFRLDIYNGESGSDFINGARIADFGGDTEETNRRFYYGPDVTEIALGDELYYAVALGSGWRASPLDTVVDDNFYMLKDSGVFKRDENGKYTYMTTVTESKMYNATSHALNSSDENERALAAAAFANKDGWYLNLTTNGEKVLSSPLIIDYKVFFTTYVPAVSSTSACAPPTGSSRAYLVSMFNGNAVTDVNNDGEVNGDDRVADLKQTGIAPETKILIEDIVSPVVCLGTECVSAVIEVDEDGND
;
A
#
# COMPACT_ATOMS: atom_id res chain seq x y z
N ASP A 1 50.29 8.33 -10.25
CA ASP A 1 48.89 8.25 -9.79
C ASP A 1 48.53 9.41 -8.81
N ARG A 2 48.74 10.65 -9.23
CA ARG A 2 48.43 11.84 -8.40
C ARG A 2 47.54 12.86 -9.06
N SER A 3 46.70 12.48 -9.97
CA SER A 3 45.77 13.41 -10.62
C SER A 3 44.37 12.85 -10.75
N ARG A 4 43.82 12.32 -9.67
CA ARG A 4 42.36 12.27 -9.49
C ARG A 4 41.93 13.63 -8.94
N GLY A 5 42.20 14.67 -9.72
CA GLY A 5 41.88 16.04 -9.37
C GLY A 5 40.39 16.34 -9.50
N LEU A 6 40.02 17.51 -9.04
CA LEU A 6 38.68 18.14 -9.08
C LEU A 6 37.81 17.84 -10.32
N GLY A 7 38.41 17.52 -11.47
CA GLY A 7 37.70 17.12 -12.69
C GLY A 7 36.89 15.81 -12.59
N ASP A 8 37.27 14.88 -11.70
CA ASP A 8 36.51 13.63 -11.49
C ASP A 8 35.30 13.86 -10.57
N VAL A 9 35.40 14.81 -9.65
CA VAL A 9 34.31 15.25 -8.78
C VAL A 9 33.20 15.95 -9.59
N TYR A 10 33.57 16.82 -10.56
CA TYR A 10 32.61 17.47 -11.45
C TYR A 10 31.89 16.49 -12.38
N LYS A 11 32.54 15.40 -12.80
CA LYS A 11 31.91 14.37 -13.64
C LYS A 11 30.90 13.51 -12.87
N ARG A 12 30.99 13.46 -11.54
CA ARG A 12 30.11 12.68 -10.66
C ARG A 12 29.01 13.51 -10.01
N GLN A 13 28.92 14.81 -10.30
CA GLN A 13 27.84 15.63 -9.77
C GLN A 13 26.50 15.23 -10.40
N PRO A 14 25.42 15.15 -9.61
CA PRO A 14 24.08 14.97 -10.13
C PRO A 14 23.78 16.06 -11.18
N LYS A 15 23.20 15.64 -12.30
CA LYS A 15 22.72 16.55 -13.34
C LYS A 15 21.20 16.46 -13.40
N LEU A 16 20.54 17.62 -13.45
CA LEU A 16 19.12 17.68 -13.76
C LEU A 16 18.89 17.08 -15.15
N LYS A 17 18.10 16.02 -15.24
CA LYS A 17 17.81 15.32 -16.50
C LYS A 17 16.63 15.96 -17.21
N PHE A 18 15.54 16.18 -16.46
CA PHE A 18 14.33 16.88 -16.91
C PHE A 18 13.57 17.41 -15.69
N GLN A 19 12.61 18.27 -15.92
CA GLN A 19 11.65 18.77 -14.93
C GLN A 19 10.25 18.63 -15.50
N LEU A 20 9.31 18.12 -14.70
CA LEU A 20 7.90 18.02 -15.04
C LEU A 20 7.15 19.12 -14.28
N THR A 21 6.25 19.80 -14.97
CA THR A 21 5.43 20.87 -14.37
C THR A 21 3.96 20.58 -14.67
N GLY A 22 3.13 20.58 -13.63
CA GLY A 22 1.68 20.40 -13.75
C GLY A 22 0.97 21.65 -14.31
N GLY A 23 -0.33 21.52 -14.53
CA GLY A 23 -1.22 22.64 -14.85
C GLY A 23 -1.53 22.83 -16.33
N GLU A 24 -0.86 22.11 -17.25
CA GLU A 24 -1.10 22.26 -18.68
C GLU A 24 -1.21 20.91 -19.41
N GLY A 25 -2.02 20.85 -20.45
CA GLY A 25 -2.18 19.68 -21.33
C GLY A 25 -2.58 18.44 -20.55
N ALA A 26 -1.93 17.32 -20.83
CA ALA A 26 -2.17 16.04 -20.12
C ALA A 26 -1.71 16.08 -18.66
N LEU A 27 -0.93 17.08 -18.23
CA LEU A 27 -0.46 17.24 -16.86
C LEU A 27 -1.35 18.17 -16.02
N THR A 28 -2.56 18.53 -16.49
CA THR A 28 -3.51 19.35 -15.72
C THR A 28 -3.93 18.73 -14.41
N LYS A 29 -3.90 17.39 -14.31
CA LYS A 29 -4.24 16.63 -13.08
C LYS A 29 -3.01 16.38 -12.18
N LEU A 30 -1.82 16.86 -12.52
CA LEU A 30 -0.64 16.71 -11.68
C LEU A 30 -0.72 17.70 -10.51
N GLY A 31 -0.87 17.18 -9.30
CA GLY A 31 -0.91 17.92 -8.03
C GLY A 31 0.45 17.97 -7.34
N GLN A 32 0.46 18.06 -6.02
CA GLN A 32 1.69 18.03 -5.23
C GLN A 32 2.32 16.63 -5.27
N THR A 33 3.54 16.51 -5.78
CA THR A 33 4.20 15.24 -6.11
C THR A 33 4.88 14.63 -4.87
N TRP A 34 4.12 13.93 -4.06
CA TRP A 34 4.62 13.15 -2.91
C TRP A 34 4.93 11.70 -3.29
N SER A 35 4.41 11.22 -4.42
CA SER A 35 4.59 9.85 -4.89
C SER A 35 6.07 9.56 -5.14
N LYS A 36 6.59 8.49 -4.54
CA LYS A 36 7.91 7.96 -4.85
C LYS A 36 7.88 7.32 -6.23
N PRO A 37 8.69 7.79 -7.21
CA PRO A 37 8.70 7.21 -8.54
C PRO A 37 9.14 5.75 -8.53
N THR A 38 8.48 4.91 -9.33
CA THR A 38 8.94 3.56 -9.67
C THR A 38 9.55 3.56 -11.05
N ILE A 39 10.81 3.16 -11.16
CA ILE A 39 11.52 3.02 -12.43
C ILE A 39 11.51 1.56 -12.82
N THR A 40 11.00 1.26 -14.00
CA THR A 40 10.90 -0.11 -14.54
C THR A 40 11.00 -0.10 -16.06
N LYS A 41 10.72 -1.23 -16.69
CA LYS A 41 10.61 -1.36 -18.14
C LYS A 41 9.21 -1.78 -18.52
N VAL A 42 8.80 -1.41 -19.71
CA VAL A 42 7.60 -1.88 -20.39
C VAL A 42 7.90 -2.06 -21.87
N ASN A 43 7.14 -2.93 -22.54
CA ASN A 43 7.22 -3.11 -23.98
C ASN A 43 6.00 -2.45 -24.65
N MET A 44 6.19 -1.26 -25.20
CA MET A 44 5.12 -0.52 -25.84
C MET A 44 5.25 -0.65 -27.37
N GLY A 45 4.33 -1.40 -28.00
CA GLY A 45 4.30 -1.60 -29.44
C GLY A 45 5.55 -2.30 -29.99
N GLY A 46 6.13 -3.25 -29.25
CA GLY A 46 7.34 -3.98 -29.61
C GLY A 46 8.64 -3.25 -29.29
N VAL A 47 8.58 -2.10 -28.59
CA VAL A 47 9.77 -1.34 -28.17
C VAL A 47 9.85 -1.31 -26.64
N VAL A 48 10.90 -1.94 -26.09
CA VAL A 48 11.18 -1.89 -24.65
C VAL A 48 11.69 -0.52 -24.25
N ARG A 49 11.06 0.08 -23.25
CA ARG A 49 11.38 1.42 -22.73
C ARG A 49 11.63 1.40 -21.24
N ASN A 50 12.59 2.20 -20.78
CA ASN A 50 12.71 2.53 -19.37
C ASN A 50 11.64 3.58 -19.05
N VAL A 51 10.78 3.29 -18.11
CA VAL A 51 9.68 4.18 -17.72
C VAL A 51 9.76 4.58 -16.26
N MET A 52 9.24 5.78 -15.97
CA MET A 52 9.00 6.29 -14.64
C MET A 52 7.49 6.35 -14.40
N ILE A 53 7.00 5.57 -13.43
CA ILE A 53 5.60 5.50 -13.06
C ILE A 53 5.40 6.28 -11.76
N VAL A 54 4.42 7.19 -11.73
CA VAL A 54 4.10 8.03 -10.57
C VAL A 54 2.60 8.25 -10.45
N GLY A 55 2.11 8.41 -9.21
CA GLY A 55 0.76 8.94 -8.95
C GLY A 55 0.67 10.42 -9.29
N GLY A 56 -0.54 10.89 -9.53
CA GLY A 56 -0.83 12.29 -9.84
C GLY A 56 -0.48 13.25 -8.70
N GLY A 57 -0.27 12.74 -7.50
CA GLY A 57 0.11 13.52 -6.33
C GLY A 57 -1.07 13.86 -5.44
N TYR A 58 -1.01 14.99 -4.76
CA TYR A 58 -1.95 15.39 -3.73
C TYR A 58 -2.64 16.72 -4.07
N ASP A 59 -3.93 16.80 -3.80
CA ASP A 59 -4.71 18.03 -3.81
C ASP A 59 -4.81 18.55 -2.36
N ASP A 60 -4.28 19.73 -2.07
CA ASP A 60 -4.27 20.33 -0.74
C ASP A 60 -5.68 20.71 -0.25
N ALA A 61 -6.68 20.72 -1.12
CA ALA A 61 -8.08 20.83 -0.71
C ALA A 61 -8.52 19.67 0.22
N GLN A 62 -7.80 18.55 0.24
CA GLN A 62 -8.04 17.42 1.15
C GLN A 62 -7.71 17.74 2.62
N ASP A 63 -6.89 18.76 2.89
CA ASP A 63 -6.46 19.13 4.26
C ASP A 63 -7.67 19.53 5.14
N ASP A 64 -8.64 20.20 4.54
CA ASP A 64 -9.79 20.76 5.24
C ASP A 64 -11.11 19.97 5.03
N ARG A 65 -11.05 18.80 4.36
CA ARG A 65 -12.25 18.01 4.03
C ARG A 65 -12.51 16.89 5.03
N SER A 66 -13.52 17.03 5.87
CA SER A 66 -14.01 15.93 6.71
C SER A 66 -14.81 14.88 5.94
N LEU A 67 -15.47 15.28 4.84
CA LEU A 67 -16.25 14.38 3.99
C LEU A 67 -15.54 14.09 2.66
N ARG A 68 -15.82 12.92 2.10
CA ARG A 68 -15.33 12.48 0.79
C ARG A 68 -15.82 13.42 -0.32
N ALA A 69 -14.89 13.96 -1.10
CA ALA A 69 -15.18 14.85 -2.22
C ALA A 69 -14.12 14.73 -3.31
N ASN A 70 -14.53 14.85 -4.57
CA ASN A 70 -13.62 14.75 -5.72
C ASN A 70 -12.55 15.82 -5.68
N ASP A 71 -11.35 15.46 -6.10
CA ASP A 71 -10.20 16.33 -6.24
C ASP A 71 -10.12 16.95 -7.63
N VAL A 72 -9.55 18.12 -7.69
CA VAL A 72 -9.30 18.84 -8.96
C VAL A 72 -8.00 18.35 -9.59
N VAL A 73 -7.00 18.08 -8.76
CA VAL A 73 -5.67 17.58 -9.15
C VAL A 73 -5.30 16.33 -8.32
N GLY A 74 -4.22 15.68 -8.69
CA GLY A 74 -3.72 14.50 -7.99
C GLY A 74 -4.36 13.19 -8.44
N ASN A 75 -5.52 13.22 -9.06
CA ASN A 75 -6.35 12.09 -9.43
C ASN A 75 -5.96 11.47 -10.78
N ALA A 76 -4.70 11.08 -10.92
CA ALA A 76 -4.15 10.48 -12.13
C ALA A 76 -3.01 9.51 -11.84
N VAL A 77 -2.68 8.68 -12.82
CA VAL A 77 -1.47 7.86 -12.90
C VAL A 77 -0.72 8.27 -14.17
N TYR A 78 0.58 8.51 -14.05
CA TYR A 78 1.41 8.91 -15.17
C TYR A 78 2.54 7.93 -15.41
N MET A 79 2.84 7.66 -16.68
CA MET A 79 4.00 6.92 -17.14
C MET A 79 4.82 7.80 -18.08
N PHE A 80 6.03 8.13 -17.65
CA PHE A 80 6.97 8.94 -18.42
C PHE A 80 8.13 8.09 -18.92
N ASP A 81 8.70 8.47 -20.06
CA ASP A 81 10.01 7.98 -20.48
C ASP A 81 11.06 8.42 -19.45
N ALA A 82 11.73 7.48 -18.80
CA ALA A 82 12.67 7.76 -17.71
C ALA A 82 13.96 8.46 -18.19
N ASP A 83 14.21 8.47 -19.49
CA ASP A 83 15.38 9.10 -20.09
C ASP A 83 15.12 10.53 -20.52
N THR A 84 13.94 10.83 -21.01
CA THR A 84 13.60 12.13 -21.62
C THR A 84 12.60 12.94 -20.80
N GLY A 85 11.81 12.31 -19.93
CA GLY A 85 10.68 12.92 -19.22
C GLY A 85 9.43 13.11 -20.09
N SER A 86 9.43 12.57 -21.32
CA SER A 86 8.25 12.64 -22.18
C SER A 86 7.12 11.79 -21.64
N LEU A 87 5.90 12.32 -21.61
CA LEU A 87 4.72 11.55 -21.25
C LEU A 87 4.48 10.45 -22.30
N LEU A 88 4.35 9.21 -21.86
CA LEU A 88 4.08 8.06 -22.72
C LEU A 88 2.63 7.59 -22.60
N TRP A 89 2.06 7.67 -21.40
CA TRP A 89 0.72 7.22 -21.09
C TRP A 89 0.23 7.80 -19.76
N HIS A 90 -1.07 7.97 -19.62
CA HIS A 90 -1.69 8.35 -18.35
C HIS A 90 -3.12 7.82 -18.20
N ALA A 91 -3.56 7.65 -16.97
CA ALA A 91 -4.94 7.38 -16.61
C ALA A 91 -5.48 8.46 -15.67
N SER A 92 -6.77 8.74 -15.78
CA SER A 92 -7.50 9.63 -14.89
C SER A 92 -8.99 9.31 -14.97
N ASN A 93 -9.84 10.15 -14.37
CA ASN A 93 -11.29 10.00 -14.47
C ASN A 93 -11.84 10.30 -15.87
N GLU A 94 -11.14 11.12 -16.66
CA GLU A 94 -11.55 11.58 -18.00
C GLU A 94 -10.38 12.19 -18.77
N ASN A 95 -10.48 12.25 -20.11
CA ASN A 95 -9.53 12.90 -21.00
C ASN A 95 -8.09 12.35 -20.88
N SER A 96 -7.97 11.04 -20.75
CA SER A 96 -6.71 10.32 -20.61
C SER A 96 -6.62 9.16 -21.60
N ASP A 97 -5.48 8.47 -21.63
CA ASP A 97 -5.31 7.27 -22.47
C ASP A 97 -6.17 6.10 -21.92
N LEU A 98 -6.46 6.10 -20.61
CA LEU A 98 -7.39 5.19 -19.96
C LEU A 98 -8.29 5.98 -19.01
N ASP A 99 -9.55 6.17 -19.38
CA ASP A 99 -10.55 6.83 -18.55
C ASP A 99 -11.16 5.86 -17.54
N LEU A 100 -10.91 6.13 -16.25
CA LEU A 100 -11.45 5.40 -15.12
C LEU A 100 -12.37 6.33 -14.30
N SER A 101 -13.67 6.33 -14.57
CA SER A 101 -14.65 7.29 -14.03
C SER A 101 -14.63 7.46 -12.51
N HIS A 102 -14.15 6.45 -11.77
CA HIS A 102 -14.00 6.48 -10.31
C HIS A 102 -12.65 7.03 -9.84
N MET A 103 -11.68 7.28 -10.71
CA MET A 103 -10.36 7.85 -10.34
C MET A 103 -10.47 9.35 -10.13
N THR A 104 -11.23 9.74 -9.11
CA THR A 104 -11.57 11.14 -8.81
C THR A 104 -10.88 11.68 -7.57
N TYR A 105 -10.04 10.88 -6.90
CA TYR A 105 -9.33 11.27 -5.70
C TYR A 105 -7.82 11.22 -5.90
N SER A 106 -7.10 12.04 -5.12
CA SER A 106 -5.64 12.16 -5.16
C SER A 106 -4.93 10.84 -4.94
N ILE A 107 -3.84 10.63 -5.67
CA ILE A 107 -2.96 9.46 -5.59
C ILE A 107 -1.57 9.92 -5.13
N PRO A 108 -1.39 10.21 -3.82
CA PRO A 108 -0.12 10.69 -3.28
C PRO A 108 0.89 9.58 -3.04
N GLY A 109 0.42 8.33 -2.90
CA GLY A 109 1.24 7.17 -2.58
C GLY A 109 2.08 6.66 -3.74
N ARG A 110 3.06 5.82 -3.41
CA ARG A 110 3.81 5.05 -4.42
C ARG A 110 2.85 4.05 -5.09
N ILE A 111 2.98 3.91 -6.39
CA ILE A 111 2.31 2.85 -7.15
C ILE A 111 3.12 1.57 -7.00
N SER A 112 2.46 0.47 -6.62
CA SER A 112 3.07 -0.85 -6.56
C SER A 112 3.04 -1.48 -7.94
N VAL A 113 4.22 -1.76 -8.46
CA VAL A 113 4.43 -2.30 -9.82
C VAL A 113 4.96 -3.70 -9.70
N ILE A 114 4.33 -4.63 -10.41
CA ILE A 114 4.63 -6.06 -10.39
C ILE A 114 5.11 -6.49 -11.78
N ASP A 115 6.22 -7.16 -11.81
CA ASP A 115 6.72 -7.98 -12.91
C ASP A 115 6.40 -9.43 -12.51
N ARG A 116 5.41 -10.02 -13.16
CA ARG A 116 4.82 -11.28 -12.72
C ARG A 116 5.61 -12.49 -13.17
N ASP A 117 6.11 -12.46 -14.39
CA ASP A 117 6.83 -13.57 -14.99
C ASP A 117 8.34 -13.41 -14.87
N ASN A 118 8.79 -12.30 -14.24
CA ASN A 118 10.18 -11.97 -13.95
C ASN A 118 11.03 -11.82 -15.21
N ASP A 119 10.42 -11.28 -16.29
CA ASP A 119 11.12 -10.98 -17.55
C ASP A 119 11.81 -9.60 -17.55
N GLY A 120 11.56 -8.81 -16.51
CA GLY A 120 12.08 -7.47 -16.30
C GLY A 120 11.19 -6.37 -16.86
N GLU A 121 10.01 -6.69 -17.37
CA GLU A 121 8.97 -5.76 -17.83
C GLU A 121 7.80 -5.76 -16.83
N ALA A 122 7.20 -4.61 -16.58
CA ALA A 122 6.10 -4.51 -15.63
C ALA A 122 4.80 -5.05 -16.26
N ASP A 123 4.02 -5.82 -15.48
CA ASP A 123 2.74 -6.40 -15.91
C ASP A 123 1.54 -5.77 -15.22
N HIS A 124 1.66 -5.44 -13.94
CA HIS A 124 0.55 -4.95 -13.14
C HIS A 124 0.95 -3.76 -12.29
N MET A 125 -0.01 -2.86 -12.08
CA MET A 125 0.10 -1.74 -11.16
C MET A 125 -1.08 -1.76 -10.19
N TYR A 126 -0.81 -1.60 -8.88
CA TYR A 126 -1.82 -1.40 -7.86
C TYR A 126 -1.73 0.03 -7.33
N VAL A 127 -2.86 0.72 -7.35
CA VAL A 127 -2.96 2.16 -7.10
C VAL A 127 -4.03 2.41 -6.07
N SER A 128 -3.66 3.05 -4.97
CA SER A 128 -4.59 3.49 -3.91
C SER A 128 -4.72 5.01 -3.90
N ASP A 129 -5.87 5.51 -3.49
CA ASP A 129 -6.16 6.95 -3.47
C ASP A 129 -6.71 7.47 -2.13
N THR A 130 -6.83 8.78 -2.00
CA THR A 130 -7.36 9.45 -0.81
C THR A 130 -8.87 9.31 -0.65
N GLY A 131 -9.58 8.71 -1.59
CA GLY A 131 -10.98 8.34 -1.50
C GLY A 131 -11.20 6.95 -0.89
N GLY A 132 -10.15 6.25 -0.46
CA GLY A 132 -10.25 4.89 0.07
C GLY A 132 -10.45 3.82 -1.00
N GLN A 133 -10.08 4.11 -2.23
CA GLN A 133 -10.23 3.20 -3.36
C GLN A 133 -8.92 2.50 -3.71
N LEU A 134 -9.03 1.32 -4.33
CA LEU A 134 -7.92 0.56 -4.90
C LEU A 134 -8.23 0.23 -6.34
N PHE A 135 -7.29 0.52 -7.23
CA PHE A 135 -7.34 0.18 -8.65
C PHE A 135 -6.25 -0.83 -8.97
N ARG A 136 -6.54 -1.71 -9.93
CA ARG A 136 -5.54 -2.51 -10.63
C ARG A 136 -5.51 -2.08 -12.08
N LEU A 137 -4.30 -1.86 -12.61
CA LEU A 137 -4.02 -1.55 -14.01
C LEU A 137 -3.12 -2.64 -14.56
N ASP A 138 -3.48 -3.23 -15.69
CA ASP A 138 -2.78 -4.35 -16.30
C ASP A 138 -2.12 -3.90 -17.59
N ILE A 139 -0.81 -4.09 -17.70
CA ILE A 139 0.03 -3.73 -18.84
C ILE A 139 0.09 -4.93 -19.78
N TYR A 140 -0.19 -4.71 -21.05
CA TYR A 140 -0.11 -5.72 -22.10
C TYR A 140 1.13 -5.46 -22.94
N ASN A 141 2.27 -5.99 -22.46
CA ASN A 141 3.55 -5.84 -23.13
C ASN A 141 3.49 -6.32 -24.59
N GLY A 142 4.01 -5.49 -25.51
CA GLY A 142 3.90 -5.70 -26.96
C GLY A 142 2.75 -4.93 -27.63
N GLU A 143 1.70 -4.57 -26.89
CA GLU A 143 0.56 -3.81 -27.39
C GLU A 143 0.83 -2.28 -27.35
N SER A 144 -0.07 -1.50 -27.97
CA SER A 144 0.04 -0.04 -28.03
C SER A 144 -1.33 0.65 -28.05
N GLY A 145 -1.37 1.97 -27.86
CA GLY A 145 -2.61 2.74 -27.85
C GLY A 145 -3.56 2.27 -26.76
N SER A 146 -4.85 2.15 -27.07
CA SER A 146 -5.90 1.72 -26.10
C SER A 146 -5.77 0.28 -25.63
N ASP A 147 -5.00 -0.56 -26.32
CA ASP A 147 -4.80 -1.96 -25.96
C ASP A 147 -3.60 -2.17 -25.01
N PHE A 148 -2.79 -1.14 -24.81
CA PHE A 148 -1.55 -1.23 -24.01
C PHE A 148 -1.80 -1.39 -22.53
N ILE A 149 -2.72 -0.63 -21.94
CA ILE A 149 -3.06 -0.77 -20.52
C ILE A 149 -4.59 -0.75 -20.38
N ASN A 150 -5.10 -1.69 -19.59
CA ASN A 150 -6.49 -1.70 -19.13
C ASN A 150 -6.52 -1.67 -17.60
N GLY A 151 -7.66 -1.35 -16.99
CA GLY A 151 -7.76 -1.27 -15.56
C GLY A 151 -9.16 -1.10 -15.02
N ALA A 152 -9.31 -1.34 -13.73
CA ALA A 152 -10.57 -1.15 -13.03
C ALA A 152 -10.34 -0.83 -11.55
N ARG A 153 -11.34 -0.22 -10.92
CA ARG A 153 -11.44 -0.14 -9.46
C ARG A 153 -11.82 -1.52 -8.92
N ILE A 154 -10.95 -2.12 -8.12
CA ILE A 154 -11.14 -3.45 -7.53
C ILE A 154 -11.66 -3.39 -6.09
N ALA A 155 -11.44 -2.28 -5.37
CA ALA A 155 -12.01 -2.08 -4.04
C ALA A 155 -12.40 -0.61 -3.77
N ASP A 156 -13.36 -0.42 -2.85
CA ASP A 156 -13.82 0.86 -2.33
C ASP A 156 -14.13 0.70 -0.83
N PHE A 157 -13.23 1.18 0.02
CA PHE A 157 -13.32 1.10 1.48
C PHE A 157 -13.60 2.47 2.12
N GLY A 158 -13.62 3.54 1.33
CA GLY A 158 -14.04 4.85 1.77
C GLY A 158 -15.55 4.93 1.92
N GLY A 159 -16.02 5.67 2.94
CA GLY A 159 -17.44 5.94 3.16
C GLY A 159 -17.79 7.42 3.03
N ASP A 160 -19.08 7.70 3.13
CA ASP A 160 -19.64 9.03 2.93
C ASP A 160 -19.91 9.80 4.25
N THR A 161 -19.52 9.23 5.40
CA THR A 161 -19.59 9.92 6.72
C THR A 161 -18.18 10.29 7.18
N GLU A 162 -18.08 11.19 8.16
CA GLU A 162 -16.78 11.61 8.71
C GLU A 162 -16.01 10.43 9.31
N GLU A 163 -16.68 9.54 10.01
CA GLU A 163 -16.09 8.37 10.67
C GLU A 163 -15.57 7.33 9.64
N THR A 164 -16.20 7.26 8.48
CA THR A 164 -15.90 6.27 7.46
C THR A 164 -15.12 6.84 6.26
N ASN A 165 -14.74 8.12 6.29
CA ASN A 165 -13.97 8.78 5.23
C ASN A 165 -12.50 8.37 5.27
N ARG A 166 -12.26 7.08 5.01
CA ARG A 166 -10.92 6.47 5.00
C ARG A 166 -10.12 6.90 3.79
N ARG A 167 -8.83 7.13 3.97
CA ARG A 167 -7.91 7.62 2.95
C ARG A 167 -6.66 6.77 2.89
N PHE A 168 -6.14 6.50 1.70
CA PHE A 168 -4.87 5.85 1.50
C PHE A 168 -3.83 6.85 1.00
N TYR A 169 -2.91 7.21 1.87
CA TYR A 169 -1.78 8.09 1.52
C TYR A 169 -0.53 7.32 1.08
N TYR A 170 -0.49 6.04 1.37
CA TYR A 170 0.65 5.17 1.10
C TYR A 170 0.26 4.04 0.16
N GLY A 171 1.19 3.65 -0.71
CA GLY A 171 0.95 2.57 -1.65
C GLY A 171 0.81 1.22 -0.96
N PRO A 172 0.02 0.29 -1.55
CA PRO A 172 -0.12 -1.05 -1.05
C PRO A 172 1.19 -1.84 -1.20
N ASP A 173 1.36 -2.87 -0.37
CA ASP A 173 2.31 -3.94 -0.65
C ASP A 173 1.58 -5.14 -1.24
N VAL A 174 2.19 -5.80 -2.22
CA VAL A 174 1.54 -6.84 -3.03
C VAL A 174 2.46 -8.03 -3.17
N THR A 175 1.91 -9.22 -2.89
CA THR A 175 2.65 -10.48 -3.06
C THR A 175 1.77 -11.54 -3.71
N GLU A 176 2.38 -12.41 -4.51
CA GLU A 176 1.71 -13.57 -5.09
C GLU A 176 1.57 -14.69 -4.08
N ILE A 177 0.38 -15.30 -4.02
CA ILE A 177 0.09 -16.49 -3.23
C ILE A 177 -0.34 -17.60 -4.18
N ALA A 178 0.41 -18.71 -4.10
CA ALA A 178 0.13 -19.96 -4.77
C ALA A 178 0.22 -21.10 -3.75
N LEU A 179 -0.89 -21.38 -3.06
CA LEU A 179 -0.98 -22.40 -2.01
C LEU A 179 -2.17 -23.35 -2.30
N GLY A 180 -1.87 -24.62 -2.56
CA GLY A 180 -2.89 -25.59 -2.96
C GLY A 180 -3.60 -25.12 -4.22
N ASP A 181 -4.93 -25.00 -4.15
CA ASP A 181 -5.78 -24.53 -5.26
C ASP A 181 -5.99 -23.00 -5.23
N GLU A 182 -5.45 -22.30 -4.21
CA GLU A 182 -5.57 -20.84 -4.10
C GLU A 182 -4.45 -20.14 -4.87
N LEU A 183 -4.85 -19.28 -5.79
CA LEU A 183 -3.95 -18.42 -6.56
C LEU A 183 -4.51 -17.00 -6.62
N TYR A 184 -3.84 -16.05 -5.97
CA TYR A 184 -4.25 -14.65 -5.90
C TYR A 184 -3.08 -13.73 -5.56
N TYR A 185 -3.22 -12.44 -5.84
CA TYR A 185 -2.37 -11.44 -5.22
C TYR A 185 -2.98 -10.99 -3.90
N ALA A 186 -2.19 -11.09 -2.83
CA ALA A 186 -2.49 -10.51 -1.53
C ALA A 186 -2.04 -9.04 -1.54
N VAL A 187 -3.00 -8.14 -1.31
CA VAL A 187 -2.79 -6.69 -1.36
C VAL A 187 -3.02 -6.11 0.02
N ALA A 188 -1.96 -5.67 0.66
CA ALA A 188 -1.97 -5.08 2.00
C ALA A 188 -1.98 -3.56 1.92
N LEU A 189 -2.88 -2.89 2.66
CA LEU A 189 -2.93 -1.44 2.74
C LEU A 189 -3.62 -0.97 4.03
N GLY A 190 -3.23 0.21 4.51
CA GLY A 190 -3.83 0.80 5.71
C GLY A 190 -4.34 2.21 5.45
N SER A 191 -5.46 2.56 6.09
CA SER A 191 -6.00 3.91 6.01
C SER A 191 -5.46 4.83 7.10
N GLY A 192 -5.46 6.14 6.80
CA GLY A 192 -5.06 7.17 7.75
C GLY A 192 -5.01 8.55 7.12
N TRP A 193 -5.54 9.55 7.81
CA TRP A 193 -5.50 10.93 7.37
C TRP A 193 -4.17 11.60 7.71
N ARG A 194 -3.21 11.54 6.77
CA ARG A 194 -1.85 12.06 6.96
C ARG A 194 -1.79 13.57 7.13
N ALA A 195 -2.65 14.31 6.43
CA ALA A 195 -2.72 15.77 6.51
C ALA A 195 -3.31 16.25 7.86
N SER A 196 -4.15 15.43 8.51
CA SER A 196 -4.71 15.71 9.84
C SER A 196 -4.38 14.57 10.84
N PRO A 197 -3.11 14.41 11.22
CA PRO A 197 -2.68 13.27 12.05
C PRO A 197 -3.29 13.27 13.44
N LEU A 198 -3.74 14.41 13.92
CA LEU A 198 -4.40 14.57 15.23
C LEU A 198 -5.93 14.34 15.18
N ASP A 199 -6.49 14.10 14.00
CA ASP A 199 -7.91 13.73 13.87
C ASP A 199 -8.20 12.43 14.64
N THR A 200 -9.36 12.41 15.31
CA THR A 200 -9.83 11.27 16.10
C THR A 200 -11.24 10.84 15.73
N VAL A 201 -11.79 11.38 14.63
CA VAL A 201 -13.15 11.10 14.18
C VAL A 201 -13.17 9.90 13.23
N VAL A 202 -12.18 9.82 12.33
CA VAL A 202 -12.12 8.73 11.36
C VAL A 202 -11.73 7.41 12.05
N ASP A 203 -12.57 6.39 11.84
CA ASP A 203 -12.30 5.00 12.25
C ASP A 203 -11.46 4.32 11.17
N ASP A 204 -10.14 4.41 11.31
CA ASP A 204 -9.20 3.85 10.36
C ASP A 204 -9.02 2.34 10.50
N ASN A 205 -8.69 1.68 9.40
CA ASN A 205 -8.55 0.24 9.29
C ASN A 205 -7.28 -0.17 8.55
N PHE A 206 -6.87 -1.40 8.79
CA PHE A 206 -5.91 -2.11 7.95
C PHE A 206 -6.61 -3.19 7.15
N TYR A 207 -6.27 -3.34 5.85
CA TYR A 207 -6.92 -4.25 4.92
C TYR A 207 -5.93 -5.21 4.29
N MET A 208 -6.37 -6.44 4.05
CA MET A 208 -5.71 -7.44 3.22
C MET A 208 -6.73 -7.98 2.22
N LEU A 209 -6.61 -7.56 0.96
CA LEU A 209 -7.48 -7.97 -0.14
C LEU A 209 -6.87 -9.17 -0.88
N LYS A 210 -7.71 -10.13 -1.30
CA LYS A 210 -7.34 -11.25 -2.18
C LYS A 210 -7.78 -10.93 -3.61
N ASP A 211 -6.88 -10.57 -4.51
CA ASP A 211 -7.17 -10.36 -5.92
C ASP A 211 -6.89 -11.61 -6.74
N SER A 212 -7.91 -12.45 -6.93
CA SER A 212 -7.83 -13.65 -7.78
C SER A 212 -8.14 -13.38 -9.25
N GLY A 213 -8.69 -12.19 -9.57
CA GLY A 213 -9.06 -11.81 -10.93
C GLY A 213 -7.85 -11.67 -11.86
N VAL A 214 -6.70 -11.30 -11.30
CA VAL A 214 -5.44 -11.13 -12.03
C VAL A 214 -4.93 -12.43 -12.68
N PHE A 215 -5.36 -13.59 -12.20
CA PHE A 215 -4.99 -14.91 -12.75
C PHE A 215 -6.01 -15.45 -13.74
N LYS A 216 -7.07 -14.70 -14.04
CA LYS A 216 -8.13 -15.10 -14.95
C LYS A 216 -8.12 -14.19 -16.18
N ARG A 217 -8.35 -14.80 -17.35
CA ARG A 217 -8.49 -14.07 -18.60
C ARG A 217 -9.86 -14.31 -19.20
N ASP A 218 -10.38 -13.30 -19.88
CA ASP A 218 -11.60 -13.41 -20.66
C ASP A 218 -11.34 -14.11 -22.02
N GLU A 219 -12.40 -14.24 -22.85
CA GLU A 219 -12.32 -14.84 -24.18
C GLU A 219 -11.40 -14.09 -25.17
N ASN A 220 -11.11 -12.83 -24.89
CA ASN A 220 -10.21 -11.98 -25.68
C ASN A 220 -8.77 -12.00 -25.14
N GLY A 221 -8.48 -12.81 -24.10
CA GLY A 221 -7.18 -12.89 -23.47
C GLY A 221 -6.85 -11.73 -22.54
N LYS A 222 -7.81 -10.85 -22.23
CA LYS A 222 -7.63 -9.73 -21.28
C LYS A 222 -7.86 -10.21 -19.85
N TYR A 223 -7.13 -9.62 -18.89
CA TYR A 223 -7.31 -9.90 -17.47
C TYR A 223 -8.73 -9.54 -17.01
N THR A 224 -9.28 -10.35 -16.12
CA THR A 224 -10.59 -10.06 -15.53
C THR A 224 -10.43 -9.29 -14.23
N TYR A 225 -11.45 -8.51 -13.89
CA TYR A 225 -11.49 -7.74 -12.65
C TYR A 225 -12.57 -8.29 -11.73
N MET A 226 -12.27 -8.30 -10.42
CA MET A 226 -13.29 -8.61 -9.44
C MET A 226 -14.37 -7.50 -9.44
N THR A 227 -15.59 -7.86 -9.07
CA THR A 227 -16.58 -6.84 -8.70
C THR A 227 -16.03 -6.04 -7.53
N THR A 228 -16.08 -4.71 -7.62
CA THR A 228 -15.55 -3.82 -6.57
C THR A 228 -15.87 -4.34 -5.17
N VAL A 229 -14.83 -4.63 -4.40
CA VAL A 229 -14.92 -5.13 -3.04
C VAL A 229 -15.18 -3.96 -2.08
N THR A 230 -16.13 -4.15 -1.18
CA THR A 230 -16.40 -3.24 -0.07
C THR A 230 -16.18 -3.99 1.24
N GLU A 231 -16.16 -3.30 2.38
CA GLU A 231 -15.96 -3.95 3.69
C GLU A 231 -16.97 -5.07 3.97
N SER A 232 -18.20 -4.99 3.45
CA SER A 232 -19.20 -6.05 3.61
C SER A 232 -18.77 -7.40 3.01
N LYS A 233 -17.89 -7.37 2.02
CA LYS A 233 -17.29 -8.57 1.42
C LYS A 233 -16.00 -9.03 2.10
N MET A 234 -15.48 -8.24 3.02
CA MET A 234 -14.30 -8.56 3.82
C MET A 234 -14.70 -9.22 5.15
N TYR A 235 -13.78 -9.97 5.73
CA TYR A 235 -13.93 -10.51 7.07
C TYR A 235 -13.35 -9.52 8.10
N ASN A 236 -14.12 -9.19 9.13
CA ASN A 236 -13.60 -8.41 10.25
C ASN A 236 -12.83 -9.33 11.20
N ALA A 237 -11.52 -9.26 11.16
CA ALA A 237 -10.61 -10.08 11.97
C ALA A 237 -10.28 -9.46 13.33
N THR A 238 -10.86 -8.32 13.69
CA THR A 238 -10.52 -7.56 14.91
C THR A 238 -10.70 -8.38 16.19
N SER A 239 -11.76 -9.19 16.29
CA SER A 239 -12.06 -10.00 17.48
C SER A 239 -11.16 -11.20 17.71
N HIS A 240 -10.27 -11.55 16.77
CA HIS A 240 -9.41 -12.75 16.84
C HIS A 240 -10.17 -14.09 16.89
N ALA A 241 -11.43 -14.11 16.50
CA ALA A 241 -12.30 -15.28 16.64
C ALA A 241 -11.85 -16.51 15.85
N LEU A 242 -11.05 -16.32 14.77
CA LEU A 242 -10.45 -17.44 14.01
C LEU A 242 -9.41 -18.24 14.81
N ASN A 243 -8.90 -17.70 15.92
CA ASN A 243 -7.97 -18.38 16.83
C ASN A 243 -8.54 -18.48 18.25
N SER A 244 -9.87 -18.42 18.39
CA SER A 244 -10.54 -18.58 19.69
C SER A 244 -10.29 -19.98 20.27
N SER A 245 -10.12 -20.05 21.58
CA SER A 245 -10.08 -21.32 22.32
C SER A 245 -11.44 -22.03 22.33
N ASP A 246 -12.55 -21.28 22.16
CA ASP A 246 -13.90 -21.85 21.99
C ASP A 246 -14.06 -22.41 20.56
N GLU A 247 -14.25 -23.73 20.47
CA GLU A 247 -14.38 -24.45 19.20
C GLU A 247 -15.60 -23.98 18.39
N ASN A 248 -16.72 -23.63 19.03
CA ASN A 248 -17.92 -23.15 18.33
C ASN A 248 -17.69 -21.76 17.77
N GLU A 249 -17.08 -20.87 18.53
CA GLU A 249 -16.73 -19.52 18.06
C GLU A 249 -15.76 -19.60 16.88
N ARG A 250 -14.72 -20.42 16.98
CA ARG A 250 -13.75 -20.65 15.91
C ARG A 250 -14.40 -21.21 14.64
N ALA A 251 -15.32 -22.17 14.78
CA ALA A 251 -16.04 -22.75 13.64
C ALA A 251 -16.96 -21.74 12.95
N LEU A 252 -17.66 -20.89 13.70
CA LEU A 252 -18.50 -19.82 13.18
C LEU A 252 -17.66 -18.77 12.45
N ALA A 253 -16.51 -18.39 13.03
CA ALA A 253 -15.58 -17.46 12.43
C ALA A 253 -15.01 -18.00 11.11
N ALA A 254 -14.59 -19.27 11.08
CA ALA A 254 -14.09 -19.93 9.87
C ALA A 254 -15.15 -19.99 8.78
N ALA A 255 -16.39 -20.29 9.11
CA ALA A 255 -17.51 -20.29 8.16
C ALA A 255 -17.79 -18.88 7.60
N ALA A 256 -17.69 -17.85 8.45
CA ALA A 256 -17.87 -16.45 8.04
C ALA A 256 -16.72 -15.96 7.15
N PHE A 257 -15.51 -16.46 7.35
CA PHE A 257 -14.31 -16.10 6.59
C PHE A 257 -14.25 -16.78 5.21
N ALA A 258 -14.72 -18.01 5.10
CA ALA A 258 -14.49 -18.92 3.95
C ALA A 258 -14.83 -18.34 2.58
N ASN A 259 -15.81 -17.39 2.49
CA ASN A 259 -16.25 -16.80 1.22
C ASN A 259 -15.96 -15.30 1.14
N LYS A 260 -14.94 -14.83 1.87
CA LYS A 260 -14.57 -13.42 1.89
C LYS A 260 -13.43 -13.12 0.92
N ASP A 261 -13.48 -11.93 0.35
CA ASP A 261 -12.46 -11.43 -0.59
C ASP A 261 -11.20 -10.92 0.14
N GLY A 262 -11.07 -11.23 1.43
CA GLY A 262 -9.96 -10.84 2.29
C GLY A 262 -10.43 -10.53 3.72
N TRP A 263 -9.59 -9.84 4.48
CA TRP A 263 -9.89 -9.45 5.85
C TRP A 263 -9.45 -8.01 6.15
N TYR A 264 -9.98 -7.47 7.25
CA TYR A 264 -9.55 -6.19 7.79
C TYR A 264 -9.48 -6.19 9.31
N LEU A 265 -8.68 -5.29 9.86
CA LEU A 265 -8.58 -4.98 11.28
C LEU A 265 -9.04 -3.55 11.52
N ASN A 266 -10.00 -3.36 12.42
CA ASN A 266 -10.28 -2.03 12.95
C ASN A 266 -9.15 -1.61 13.88
N LEU A 267 -8.66 -0.38 13.72
CA LEU A 267 -7.73 0.22 14.67
C LEU A 267 -8.55 0.76 15.85
N THR A 268 -8.60 0.00 16.95
CA THR A 268 -9.57 0.23 18.03
C THR A 268 -9.19 1.35 19.00
N THR A 269 -7.95 1.83 18.95
CA THR A 269 -7.52 2.99 19.75
C THR A 269 -7.97 4.27 19.08
N ASN A 270 -8.59 5.15 19.85
CA ASN A 270 -9.20 6.38 19.32
C ASN A 270 -8.20 7.21 18.50
N GLY A 271 -8.53 7.45 17.24
CA GLY A 271 -7.71 8.19 16.28
C GLY A 271 -6.45 7.46 15.81
N GLU A 272 -6.28 6.17 16.12
CA GLU A 272 -5.19 5.36 15.59
C GLU A 272 -5.31 5.22 14.06
N LYS A 273 -4.21 5.37 13.35
CA LYS A 273 -4.19 5.39 11.88
C LYS A 273 -2.89 4.84 11.31
N VAL A 274 -2.95 4.27 10.10
CA VAL A 274 -1.76 3.81 9.36
C VAL A 274 -1.16 4.98 8.58
N LEU A 275 0.07 5.35 8.89
CA LEU A 275 0.78 6.44 8.23
C LEU A 275 2.12 5.98 7.61
N SER A 276 2.16 4.74 7.15
CA SER A 276 3.31 4.14 6.45
C SER A 276 2.84 3.08 5.47
N SER A 277 3.66 2.73 4.48
CA SER A 277 3.42 1.54 3.66
C SER A 277 3.62 0.28 4.49
N PRO A 278 2.75 -0.73 4.35
CA PRO A 278 2.97 -2.05 4.94
C PRO A 278 4.10 -2.80 4.23
N LEU A 279 4.50 -3.92 4.82
CA LEU A 279 5.47 -4.84 4.27
C LEU A 279 4.99 -6.27 4.48
N ILE A 280 4.94 -7.06 3.40
CA ILE A 280 4.67 -8.49 3.44
C ILE A 280 5.99 -9.24 3.27
N ILE A 281 6.30 -10.12 4.21
CA ILE A 281 7.46 -11.01 4.13
C ILE A 281 7.17 -12.30 4.89
N ASP A 282 7.55 -13.42 4.33
CA ASP A 282 7.40 -14.74 4.95
C ASP A 282 5.98 -14.98 5.50
N TYR A 283 4.97 -14.70 4.67
CA TYR A 283 3.54 -14.81 5.00
C TYR A 283 3.06 -13.97 6.19
N LYS A 284 3.87 -13.02 6.65
CA LYS A 284 3.57 -12.07 7.72
C LYS A 284 3.41 -10.67 7.14
N VAL A 285 2.57 -9.88 7.79
CA VAL A 285 2.38 -8.47 7.47
C VAL A 285 2.89 -7.62 8.61
N PHE A 286 3.79 -6.72 8.28
CA PHE A 286 4.32 -5.70 9.17
C PHE A 286 3.77 -4.33 8.76
N PHE A 287 3.21 -3.59 9.69
CA PHE A 287 2.84 -2.21 9.48
C PHE A 287 2.93 -1.41 10.77
N THR A 288 3.04 -0.09 10.66
CA THR A 288 3.08 0.80 11.79
C THR A 288 1.85 1.70 11.81
N THR A 289 1.40 2.03 13.01
CA THR A 289 0.32 2.98 13.25
C THR A 289 0.81 4.16 14.07
N TYR A 290 0.06 5.24 14.01
CA TYR A 290 0.22 6.41 14.84
C TYR A 290 -1.04 6.63 15.67
N VAL A 291 -0.85 6.83 16.97
CA VAL A 291 -1.90 7.18 17.93
C VAL A 291 -1.70 8.63 18.35
N PRO A 292 -2.64 9.53 18.07
CA PRO A 292 -2.52 10.93 18.45
C PRO A 292 -2.58 11.09 19.97
N ALA A 293 -1.79 12.02 20.52
CA ALA A 293 -1.90 12.38 21.92
C ALA A 293 -3.13 13.26 22.16
N VAL A 294 -3.93 12.89 23.14
CA VAL A 294 -5.21 13.55 23.46
C VAL A 294 -5.02 14.90 24.18
N SER A 295 -3.89 15.09 24.86
CA SER A 295 -3.53 16.35 25.55
C SER A 295 -2.03 16.43 25.82
N SER A 296 -1.49 17.63 25.85
CA SER A 296 -0.14 17.85 26.39
C SER A 296 -0.18 18.02 27.90
N THR A 297 0.76 17.40 28.59
CA THR A 297 0.93 17.61 30.05
C THR A 297 1.63 18.94 30.39
N SER A 298 2.05 19.69 29.38
CA SER A 298 2.75 20.96 29.53
C SER A 298 2.41 21.92 28.39
N ALA A 299 2.14 23.17 28.70
CA ALA A 299 1.88 24.22 27.73
C ALA A 299 3.06 24.50 26.76
N CYS A 300 4.27 24.01 27.08
CA CYS A 300 5.49 24.22 26.29
C CYS A 300 5.95 22.97 25.53
N ALA A 301 5.30 21.81 25.71
CA ALA A 301 5.65 20.58 25.00
C ALA A 301 4.46 20.17 24.12
N PRO A 302 4.61 20.20 22.78
CA PRO A 302 3.53 19.72 21.90
C PRO A 302 3.29 18.22 22.14
N PRO A 303 2.04 17.76 22.04
CA PRO A 303 1.74 16.35 22.11
C PRO A 303 2.35 15.63 20.91
N THR A 304 3.22 14.66 21.15
CA THR A 304 3.93 13.94 20.07
C THR A 304 3.20 12.70 19.57
N GLY A 305 2.21 12.19 20.32
CA GLY A 305 1.58 10.90 20.04
C GLY A 305 2.57 9.74 20.22
N SER A 306 2.07 8.53 19.96
CA SER A 306 2.85 7.30 20.03
C SER A 306 2.74 6.52 18.72
N SER A 307 3.67 5.63 18.48
CA SER A 307 3.62 4.70 17.35
C SER A 307 3.55 3.28 17.84
N ARG A 308 2.87 2.44 17.08
CA ARG A 308 2.75 1.00 17.31
C ARG A 308 3.22 0.23 16.10
N ALA A 309 3.70 -0.97 16.34
CA ALA A 309 4.05 -1.96 15.32
C ALA A 309 3.06 -3.11 15.36
N TYR A 310 2.54 -3.47 14.21
CA TYR A 310 1.69 -4.64 14.03
C TYR A 310 2.46 -5.73 13.30
N LEU A 311 2.28 -6.96 13.79
CA LEU A 311 2.78 -8.19 13.17
C LEU A 311 1.66 -9.22 13.14
N VAL A 312 1.16 -9.52 11.96
CA VAL A 312 0.01 -10.41 11.80
C VAL A 312 0.20 -11.36 10.62
N SER A 313 -0.49 -12.49 10.66
CA SER A 313 -0.59 -13.42 9.55
C SER A 313 -1.28 -12.75 8.36
N MET A 314 -0.68 -12.82 7.18
CA MET A 314 -1.28 -12.32 5.96
C MET A 314 -2.56 -13.06 5.56
N PHE A 315 -2.73 -14.32 6.00
CA PHE A 315 -3.87 -15.13 5.61
C PHE A 315 -5.17 -14.74 6.31
N ASN A 316 -5.11 -14.33 7.59
CA ASN A 316 -6.29 -14.18 8.41
C ASN A 316 -6.20 -13.05 9.47
N GLY A 317 -5.10 -12.32 9.54
CA GLY A 317 -4.91 -11.23 10.51
C GLY A 317 -4.71 -11.70 11.96
N ASN A 318 -4.44 -12.97 12.21
CA ASN A 318 -4.10 -13.47 13.53
C ASN A 318 -2.69 -13.06 13.95
N ALA A 319 -2.42 -13.03 15.26
CA ALA A 319 -1.07 -12.96 15.79
C ALA A 319 -0.25 -14.16 15.32
N VAL A 320 1.06 -13.96 15.12
CA VAL A 320 1.99 -14.99 14.60
C VAL A 320 3.08 -15.38 15.59
N THR A 321 3.19 -14.67 16.70
CA THR A 321 4.17 -14.95 17.76
C THR A 321 3.68 -14.33 19.06
N ASP A 322 4.15 -14.84 20.20
CA ASP A 322 3.94 -14.24 21.53
C ASP A 322 4.84 -12.98 21.65
N VAL A 323 4.25 -11.81 21.40
CA VAL A 323 4.95 -10.53 21.43
C VAL A 323 5.13 -10.01 22.85
N ASN A 324 4.17 -10.30 23.74
CA ASN A 324 4.14 -9.79 25.10
C ASN A 324 4.86 -10.73 26.11
N ASN A 325 5.27 -11.94 25.67
CA ASN A 325 5.96 -12.97 26.43
C ASN A 325 5.13 -13.49 27.65
N ASP A 326 3.82 -13.62 27.48
CA ASP A 326 2.93 -14.18 28.50
C ASP A 326 2.75 -15.71 28.39
N GLY A 327 3.27 -16.32 27.32
CA GLY A 327 3.24 -17.75 27.03
C GLY A 327 2.03 -18.19 26.22
N GLU A 328 1.19 -17.26 25.75
CA GLU A 328 0.04 -17.53 24.88
C GLU A 328 0.11 -16.65 23.63
N VAL A 329 -0.27 -17.19 22.47
CA VAL A 329 -0.40 -16.40 21.24
C VAL A 329 -1.87 -16.03 21.03
N ASN A 330 -2.22 -14.78 21.24
CA ASN A 330 -3.59 -14.29 21.22
C ASN A 330 -3.75 -12.92 20.50
N GLY A 331 -4.90 -12.25 20.65
CA GLY A 331 -5.19 -10.99 19.97
C GLY A 331 -4.28 -9.83 20.38
N ASP A 332 -3.77 -9.84 21.62
CA ASP A 332 -2.92 -8.78 22.15
C ASP A 332 -1.51 -8.84 21.54
N ASP A 333 -1.10 -10.01 21.02
CA ASP A 333 0.20 -10.20 20.37
C ASP A 333 0.29 -9.72 18.93
N ARG A 334 -0.77 -9.12 18.41
CA ARG A 334 -0.75 -8.49 17.08
C ARG A 334 0.01 -7.18 17.06
N VAL A 335 0.18 -6.53 18.21
CA VAL A 335 0.63 -5.15 18.32
C VAL A 335 1.60 -4.95 19.49
N ALA A 336 2.63 -4.16 19.26
CA ALA A 336 3.56 -3.69 20.28
C ALA A 336 3.72 -2.17 20.21
N ASP A 337 3.81 -1.52 21.35
CA ASP A 337 4.14 -0.10 21.42
C ASP A 337 5.62 0.11 21.09
N LEU A 338 5.91 1.05 20.17
CA LEU A 338 7.27 1.45 19.85
C LEU A 338 7.79 2.47 20.86
N LYS A 339 9.08 2.41 21.18
CA LYS A 339 9.73 3.38 22.09
C LYS A 339 9.83 4.77 21.49
N GLN A 340 9.87 4.86 20.16
CA GLN A 340 9.88 6.14 19.46
C GLN A 340 8.52 6.83 19.56
N THR A 341 8.54 8.17 19.66
CA THR A 341 7.33 9.00 19.64
C THR A 341 7.10 9.60 18.26
N GLY A 342 5.85 10.01 17.99
CA GLY A 342 5.46 10.59 16.70
C GLY A 342 5.17 9.54 15.65
N ILE A 343 5.19 9.92 14.37
CA ILE A 343 4.86 9.04 13.25
C ILE A 343 6.09 8.19 12.91
N ALA A 344 5.96 6.87 13.00
CA ALA A 344 7.02 5.94 12.62
C ALA A 344 7.31 6.02 11.10
N PRO A 345 8.57 5.94 10.68
CA PRO A 345 8.91 5.78 9.27
C PRO A 345 8.43 4.44 8.71
N GLU A 346 8.47 4.31 7.40
CA GLU A 346 8.16 3.06 6.71
C GLU A 346 9.00 1.89 7.22
N THR A 347 8.36 0.74 7.35
CA THR A 347 9.02 -0.55 7.62
C THR A 347 10.09 -0.84 6.56
N LYS A 348 11.28 -1.28 7.00
CA LYS A 348 12.40 -1.62 6.11
C LYS A 348 12.93 -3.01 6.45
N ILE A 349 13.38 -3.72 5.43
CA ILE A 349 14.11 -4.96 5.59
C ILE A 349 15.60 -4.66 5.52
N LEU A 350 16.35 -5.19 6.47
CA LEU A 350 17.80 -5.28 6.40
C LEU A 350 18.16 -6.76 6.15
N ILE A 351 18.77 -7.01 5.02
CA ILE A 351 19.24 -8.35 4.66
C ILE A 351 20.76 -8.35 4.86
N GLU A 352 21.20 -8.73 6.05
CA GLU A 352 22.62 -8.98 6.35
C GLU A 352 23.01 -10.39 5.95
N ASP A 353 22.08 -11.34 6.12
CA ASP A 353 22.18 -12.72 5.65
C ASP A 353 20.82 -13.12 5.04
N ILE A 354 20.84 -13.90 3.94
CA ILE A 354 19.62 -14.36 3.27
C ILE A 354 18.79 -15.26 4.20
N VAL A 355 19.43 -15.89 5.18
CA VAL A 355 18.78 -16.82 6.12
C VAL A 355 18.07 -16.11 7.28
N SER A 356 18.46 -14.87 7.59
CA SER A 356 17.92 -14.15 8.76
C SER A 356 17.67 -12.68 8.45
N PRO A 357 16.67 -12.36 7.60
CA PRO A 357 16.30 -10.98 7.36
C PRO A 357 15.80 -10.31 8.65
N VAL A 358 16.16 -9.05 8.84
CA VAL A 358 15.73 -8.23 9.97
C VAL A 358 14.76 -7.18 9.48
N VAL A 359 13.59 -7.07 10.10
CA VAL A 359 12.60 -6.03 9.81
C VAL A 359 12.78 -4.89 10.79
N CYS A 360 13.00 -3.68 10.29
CA CYS A 360 13.13 -2.48 11.08
C CYS A 360 11.88 -1.61 10.97
N LEU A 361 11.28 -1.32 12.10
CA LEU A 361 10.11 -0.50 12.32
C LEU A 361 10.58 0.81 12.98
N GLY A 362 10.93 1.79 12.17
CA GLY A 362 11.59 2.97 12.68
C GLY A 362 13.02 2.67 13.18
N THR A 363 13.26 2.93 14.46
CA THR A 363 14.57 2.67 15.13
C THR A 363 14.65 1.31 15.81
N GLU A 364 13.57 0.53 15.79
CA GLU A 364 13.48 -0.76 16.44
C GLU A 364 13.45 -1.86 15.37
N CYS A 365 14.30 -2.87 15.54
CA CYS A 365 14.43 -3.94 14.57
C CYS A 365 14.13 -5.29 15.24
N VAL A 366 13.39 -6.15 14.54
CA VAL A 366 13.02 -7.49 14.97
C VAL A 366 13.42 -8.51 13.91
N SER A 367 13.75 -9.75 14.31
CA SER A 367 13.98 -10.83 13.35
C SER A 367 12.70 -11.11 12.57
N ALA A 368 12.80 -11.26 11.25
CA ALA A 368 11.67 -11.66 10.41
C ALA A 368 11.44 -13.18 10.42
N VAL A 369 12.43 -13.94 10.90
CA VAL A 369 12.38 -15.40 10.99
C VAL A 369 11.96 -15.79 12.41
N ILE A 370 10.99 -16.70 12.53
CA ILE A 370 10.71 -17.38 13.79
C ILE A 370 11.87 -18.36 14.02
N GLU A 371 12.57 -18.24 15.14
CA GLU A 371 13.52 -19.27 15.57
C GLU A 371 12.71 -20.53 15.90
N VAL A 372 12.74 -21.51 15.02
CA VAL A 372 12.25 -22.87 15.32
C VAL A 372 13.26 -23.48 16.27
N ASP A 373 12.81 -23.99 17.42
CA ASP A 373 13.72 -24.67 18.34
C ASP A 373 14.35 -25.92 17.67
N GLU A 374 15.45 -26.42 18.25
CA GLU A 374 16.17 -27.57 17.69
C GLU A 374 15.31 -28.85 17.58
N ASP A 375 14.11 -28.84 18.20
CA ASP A 375 13.14 -29.94 18.20
C ASP A 375 12.04 -29.77 17.13
N GLY A 376 12.03 -28.66 16.36
CA GLY A 376 11.09 -28.42 15.25
C GLY A 376 9.66 -28.04 15.69
N ASN A 377 9.51 -27.52 16.92
CA ASN A 377 8.25 -26.98 17.41
C ASN A 377 8.23 -25.45 17.24
N ASP A 378 7.05 -24.95 16.77
CA ASP A 378 6.75 -23.51 16.68
C ASP A 378 6.52 -22.93 18.07
#